data_f86cfd559ea7c94b9e55ed5816381502
#
_entry.id   f86cfd559ea7c94b9e55ed5816381502
#
_cell.length_a   1.000
_cell.length_b   1.000
_cell.length_c   1.000
_cell.angle_alpha   90.00
_cell.angle_beta   90.00
_cell.angle_gamma   90.00
#
_symmetry.space_group_name_H-M   'P 1'
#
loop_
_entity.id
_entity.type
_entity.pdbx_description
1 polymer ?
#
loop_
_entity_poly.entity_id
_entity_poly.type
_entity_poly.pdbx_seq_one_letter_code
_entity_poly.pdbx_strand_id
1 'polypeptide(L)'
;MTGVQTCALPISAVGRVLRASGEVSTFFSKLKEAKIELMQLYAIADDFIDMRDLMRKMQNAIADDGSVYDNASSTLHGLRQGIKREEAGIRVKLDQIIRSNKASYLSEAIITIRNNRFVIPVKQEYRNAFGGVVHDQSSSGQTLYIEPQTVLDANNHLRSLQVQEDEEIRRIFQELSTELAPYTSEIAENNQRLGDLDLIQAKFFYAREIGANRPILANGSERIDLKEARHPLLDRKTVVANDIHFSHEYNMIVITGPNTGGKTITLKTVGLLQLMAQSGLYITAKADSRVEIFKEIFADIGDEQSIEQSLSTFSGHMTNIIRIVEAADEHSLVLIDELGSGTD
;
A
#
# COMPACT_ATOMS: atom_id res chain seq x y z
N MET A 1 5.03 -8.35 19.96
CA MET A 1 3.67 -8.28 19.39
C MET A 1 2.87 -9.42 19.98
N THR A 2 1.81 -9.11 20.71
CA THR A 2 0.92 -10.14 21.27
C THR A 2 0.12 -10.78 20.16
N GLY A 3 -0.24 -12.07 20.25
CA GLY A 3 -1.00 -12.80 19.20
C GLY A 3 -2.36 -12.16 18.86
N VAL A 4 -2.88 -11.27 19.70
CA VAL A 4 -4.08 -10.47 19.48
C VAL A 4 -3.88 -9.41 18.37
N GLN A 5 -2.71 -8.78 18.30
CA GLN A 5 -2.40 -7.79 17.26
C GLN A 5 -2.28 -8.41 15.86
N THR A 6 -1.93 -9.71 15.79
CA THR A 6 -1.78 -10.39 14.49
C THR A 6 -3.13 -10.66 13.80
N CYS A 7 -4.24 -10.78 14.56
CA CYS A 7 -5.58 -10.97 14.02
C CYS A 7 -6.31 -9.63 13.74
N ALA A 8 -5.96 -8.57 14.44
CA ALA A 8 -6.62 -7.27 14.36
C ALA A 8 -6.43 -6.58 12.99
N LEU A 9 -5.20 -6.57 12.46
CA LEU A 9 -4.86 -5.89 11.20
C LEU A 9 -5.59 -6.45 9.96
N PRO A 10 -5.69 -7.78 9.75
CA PRO A 10 -6.47 -8.32 8.63
C PRO A 10 -7.95 -7.95 8.72
N ILE A 11 -8.55 -8.03 9.90
CA ILE A 11 -9.97 -7.72 10.11
C ILE A 11 -10.25 -6.23 9.89
N SER A 12 -9.39 -5.33 10.38
CA SER A 12 -9.53 -3.89 10.11
C SER A 12 -9.38 -3.56 8.63
N ALA A 13 -8.52 -4.30 7.89
CA ALA A 13 -8.40 -4.16 6.44
C ALA A 13 -9.71 -4.48 5.72
N VAL A 14 -10.38 -5.57 6.11
CA VAL A 14 -11.72 -5.91 5.59
C VAL A 14 -12.71 -4.80 5.91
N GLY A 15 -12.71 -4.26 7.12
CA GLY A 15 -13.55 -3.12 7.51
C GLY A 15 -13.36 -1.89 6.60
N ARG A 16 -12.12 -1.61 6.18
CA ARG A 16 -11.83 -0.54 5.21
C ARG A 16 -12.42 -0.82 3.83
N VAL A 17 -12.32 -2.07 3.33
CA VAL A 17 -12.92 -2.46 2.05
C VAL A 17 -14.44 -2.28 2.09
N LEU A 18 -15.11 -2.75 3.14
CA LEU A 18 -16.57 -2.61 3.31
C LEU A 18 -16.99 -1.14 3.33
N ARG A 19 -16.23 -0.28 4.03
CA ARG A 19 -16.48 1.15 4.09
C ARG A 19 -16.33 1.80 2.73
N ALA A 20 -15.18 1.60 2.08
CA ALA A 20 -14.89 2.18 0.76
C ALA A 20 -15.94 1.76 -0.28
N SER A 21 -16.34 0.48 -0.30
CA SER A 21 -17.39 -0.02 -1.19
C SER A 21 -18.72 0.69 -0.97
N GLY A 22 -19.13 0.86 0.29
CA GLY A 22 -20.36 1.58 0.64
C GLY A 22 -20.34 3.06 0.27
N GLU A 23 -19.20 3.74 0.48
CA GLU A 23 -18.99 5.15 0.12
C GLU A 23 -19.02 5.35 -1.40
N VAL A 24 -18.33 4.49 -2.15
CA VAL A 24 -18.30 4.51 -3.62
C VAL A 24 -19.71 4.26 -4.18
N SER A 25 -20.41 3.23 -3.71
CA SER A 25 -21.78 2.95 -4.13
C SER A 25 -22.71 4.15 -3.87
N THR A 26 -22.60 4.77 -2.71
CA THR A 26 -23.39 5.96 -2.35
C THR A 26 -23.03 7.16 -3.24
N PHE A 27 -21.75 7.35 -3.55
CA PHE A 27 -21.28 8.42 -4.43
C PHE A 27 -21.87 8.27 -5.84
N PHE A 28 -21.77 7.08 -6.45
CA PHE A 28 -22.32 6.85 -7.79
C PHE A 28 -23.85 6.95 -7.83
N SER A 29 -24.53 6.53 -6.76
CA SER A 29 -25.99 6.73 -6.66
C SER A 29 -26.37 8.21 -6.72
N LYS A 30 -25.65 9.08 -6.02
CA LYS A 30 -25.87 10.54 -6.08
C LYS A 30 -25.60 11.12 -7.47
N LEU A 31 -24.58 10.62 -8.18
CA LEU A 31 -24.30 11.06 -9.55
C LEU A 31 -25.41 10.66 -10.52
N LYS A 32 -26.02 9.47 -10.35
CA LYS A 32 -27.19 9.03 -11.12
C LYS A 32 -28.41 9.92 -10.86
N GLU A 33 -28.67 10.25 -9.60
CA GLU A 33 -29.75 11.19 -9.23
C GLU A 33 -29.52 12.57 -9.84
N ALA A 34 -28.27 13.03 -9.93
CA ALA A 34 -27.88 14.27 -10.59
C ALA A 34 -27.89 14.17 -12.13
N LYS A 35 -28.25 13.02 -12.71
CA LYS A 35 -28.30 12.74 -14.17
C LYS A 35 -26.97 12.98 -14.88
N ILE A 36 -25.84 12.71 -14.23
CA ILE A 36 -24.52 12.77 -14.84
C ILE A 36 -24.30 11.48 -15.62
N GLU A 37 -23.96 11.58 -16.90
CA GLU A 37 -23.78 10.42 -17.77
C GLU A 37 -22.37 9.84 -17.64
N LEU A 38 -22.24 8.69 -16.98
CA LEU A 38 -20.98 7.95 -16.77
C LEU A 38 -21.20 6.44 -17.00
N MET A 39 -21.79 6.07 -18.14
CA MET A 39 -22.31 4.72 -18.39
C MET A 39 -21.33 3.59 -18.04
N GLN A 40 -20.06 3.68 -18.44
CA GLN A 40 -19.07 2.62 -18.18
C GLN A 40 -18.66 2.54 -16.69
N LEU A 41 -18.58 3.68 -16.01
CA LEU A 41 -18.29 3.69 -14.57
C LEU A 41 -19.49 3.20 -13.76
N TYR A 42 -20.70 3.47 -14.21
CA TYR A 42 -21.90 2.92 -13.59
C TYR A 42 -21.97 1.40 -13.70
N ALA A 43 -21.51 0.80 -14.80
CA ALA A 43 -21.45 -0.65 -14.92
C ALA A 43 -20.56 -1.28 -13.81
N ILE A 44 -19.42 -0.67 -13.50
CA ILE A 44 -18.57 -1.12 -12.38
C ILE A 44 -19.23 -0.84 -11.03
N ALA A 45 -19.84 0.35 -10.88
CA ALA A 45 -20.43 0.79 -9.61
C ALA A 45 -21.70 0.02 -9.23
N ASP A 46 -22.49 -0.42 -10.21
CA ASP A 46 -23.73 -1.17 -9.98
C ASP A 46 -23.48 -2.61 -9.54
N ASP A 47 -22.29 -3.14 -9.83
CA ASP A 47 -21.88 -4.48 -9.43
C ASP A 47 -21.39 -4.55 -7.98
N PHE A 48 -21.27 -3.41 -7.26
CA PHE A 48 -20.92 -3.45 -5.83
C PHE A 48 -21.99 -4.13 -5.01
N ILE A 49 -21.60 -5.13 -4.25
CA ILE A 49 -22.47 -5.87 -3.35
C ILE A 49 -22.67 -5.07 -2.07
N ASP A 50 -23.94 -4.83 -1.71
CA ASP A 50 -24.29 -4.06 -0.51
C ASP A 50 -24.02 -4.86 0.77
N MET A 51 -23.13 -4.33 1.60
CA MET A 51 -22.71 -4.94 2.87
C MET A 51 -22.78 -3.93 4.03
N ARG A 52 -23.70 -2.97 3.97
CA ARG A 52 -23.80 -1.88 4.96
C ARG A 52 -24.00 -2.36 6.38
N ASP A 53 -24.73 -3.44 6.59
CA ASP A 53 -24.98 -3.97 7.93
C ASP A 53 -23.71 -4.59 8.54
N LEU A 54 -22.95 -5.33 7.72
CA LEU A 54 -21.66 -5.89 8.11
C LEU A 54 -20.63 -4.78 8.37
N MET A 55 -20.61 -3.76 7.49
CA MET A 55 -19.79 -2.57 7.68
C MET A 55 -20.07 -1.87 9.03
N ARG A 56 -21.35 -1.65 9.37
CA ARG A 56 -21.73 -1.01 10.65
C ARG A 56 -21.26 -1.81 11.87
N LYS A 57 -21.41 -3.13 11.84
CA LYS A 57 -20.92 -4.00 12.92
C LYS A 57 -19.41 -3.87 13.09
N MET A 58 -18.66 -3.90 11.99
CA MET A 58 -17.22 -3.73 12.01
C MET A 58 -16.81 -2.36 12.58
N GLN A 59 -17.42 -1.29 12.10
CA GLN A 59 -17.15 0.08 12.56
C GLN A 59 -17.47 0.32 14.03
N ASN A 60 -18.45 -0.37 14.56
CA ASN A 60 -18.82 -0.27 15.99
C ASN A 60 -17.87 -1.08 16.89
N ALA A 61 -17.17 -2.06 16.35
CA ALA A 61 -16.31 -2.95 17.13
C ALA A 61 -14.82 -2.58 17.04
N ILE A 62 -14.33 -2.17 15.86
CA ILE A 62 -12.90 -2.05 15.56
C ILE A 62 -12.60 -0.69 14.97
N ALA A 63 -11.54 -0.04 15.47
CA ALA A 63 -10.97 1.18 14.90
C ALA A 63 -10.06 0.89 13.70
N ASP A 64 -9.70 1.93 12.94
CA ASP A 64 -8.85 1.80 11.74
C ASP A 64 -7.43 1.30 12.04
N ASP A 65 -6.93 1.54 13.25
CA ASP A 65 -5.63 1.03 13.74
C ASP A 65 -5.68 -0.43 14.23
N GLY A 66 -6.87 -1.06 14.19
CA GLY A 66 -7.11 -2.43 14.65
C GLY A 66 -7.43 -2.54 16.14
N SER A 67 -7.47 -1.44 16.89
CA SER A 67 -7.89 -1.48 18.29
C SER A 67 -9.39 -1.75 18.40
N VAL A 68 -9.78 -2.49 19.44
CA VAL A 68 -11.19 -2.79 19.74
C VAL A 68 -11.75 -1.68 20.63
N TYR A 69 -12.89 -1.12 20.24
CA TYR A 69 -13.55 -0.07 21.01
C TYR A 69 -14.05 -0.58 22.38
N ASP A 70 -14.05 0.30 23.38
CA ASP A 70 -14.54 -0.03 24.74
C ASP A 70 -15.98 -0.53 24.73
N ASN A 71 -16.80 -0.02 23.81
CA ASN A 71 -18.22 -0.36 23.66
C ASN A 71 -18.50 -1.51 22.69
N ALA A 72 -17.44 -2.17 22.18
CA ALA A 72 -17.62 -3.34 21.30
C ALA A 72 -18.37 -4.48 21.99
N SER A 73 -18.23 -4.61 23.32
CA SER A 73 -19.10 -5.42 24.16
C SER A 73 -19.26 -4.82 25.56
N SER A 74 -20.39 -5.13 26.25
CA SER A 74 -20.59 -4.73 27.63
C SER A 74 -19.56 -5.36 28.57
N THR A 75 -19.13 -6.58 28.28
CA THR A 75 -18.09 -7.30 29.05
C THR A 75 -16.75 -6.57 28.93
N LEU A 76 -16.30 -6.22 27.71
CA LEU A 76 -15.05 -5.50 27.50
C LEU A 76 -15.06 -4.14 28.21
N HIS A 77 -16.17 -3.42 28.11
CA HIS A 77 -16.34 -2.14 28.80
C HIS A 77 -16.17 -2.29 30.32
N GLY A 78 -16.84 -3.31 30.91
CA GLY A 78 -16.73 -3.60 32.35
C GLY A 78 -15.31 -3.97 32.77
N LEU A 79 -14.63 -4.81 32.00
CA LEU A 79 -13.26 -5.22 32.26
C LEU A 79 -12.28 -4.03 32.20
N ARG A 80 -12.37 -3.17 31.21
CA ARG A 80 -11.52 -1.97 31.11
C ARG A 80 -11.77 -0.97 32.22
N GLN A 81 -13.01 -0.82 32.63
CA GLN A 81 -13.33 -0.01 33.81
C GLN A 81 -12.79 -0.63 35.12
N GLY A 82 -12.82 -1.95 35.22
CA GLY A 82 -12.21 -2.69 36.31
C GLY A 82 -10.70 -2.48 36.39
N ILE A 83 -10.03 -2.65 35.27
CA ILE A 83 -8.58 -2.43 35.11
C ILE A 83 -8.20 -1.01 35.56
N LYS A 84 -8.83 0.02 35.00
CA LYS A 84 -8.58 1.42 35.39
C LYS A 84 -8.77 1.67 36.91
N ARG A 85 -9.76 1.04 37.50
CA ARG A 85 -10.04 1.15 38.93
C ARG A 85 -8.98 0.48 39.80
N GLU A 86 -8.56 -0.73 39.42
CA GLU A 86 -7.50 -1.45 40.14
C GLU A 86 -6.15 -0.74 40.02
N GLU A 87 -5.80 -0.26 38.84
CA GLU A 87 -4.58 0.53 38.63
C GLU A 87 -4.54 1.79 39.50
N ALA A 88 -5.65 2.53 39.55
CA ALA A 88 -5.77 3.70 40.38
C ALA A 88 -5.64 3.33 41.89
N GLY A 89 -6.29 2.24 42.33
CA GLY A 89 -6.18 1.74 43.68
C GLY A 89 -4.76 1.33 44.08
N ILE A 90 -4.06 0.63 43.21
CA ILE A 90 -2.66 0.24 43.42
C ILE A 90 -1.76 1.48 43.55
N ARG A 91 -1.92 2.46 42.60
CA ARG A 91 -1.14 3.71 42.67
C ARG A 91 -1.35 4.47 43.98
N VAL A 92 -2.59 4.59 44.46
CA VAL A 92 -2.89 5.25 45.73
C VAL A 92 -2.16 4.55 46.91
N LYS A 93 -2.21 3.21 46.97
CA LYS A 93 -1.52 2.45 48.03
C LYS A 93 0.01 2.62 47.96
N LEU A 94 0.61 2.59 46.74
CA LEU A 94 2.02 2.77 46.56
C LEU A 94 2.49 4.21 46.84
N ASP A 95 1.67 5.21 46.49
CA ASP A 95 1.93 6.62 46.82
C ASP A 95 1.94 6.85 48.35
N GLN A 96 1.08 6.19 49.08
CA GLN A 96 1.08 6.22 50.56
C GLN A 96 2.40 5.68 51.10
N ILE A 97 2.97 4.62 50.51
CA ILE A 97 4.28 4.06 50.89
C ILE A 97 5.38 5.05 50.60
N ILE A 98 5.38 5.61 49.37
CA ILE A 98 6.40 6.57 48.91
C ILE A 98 6.45 7.83 49.78
N ARG A 99 5.31 8.27 50.33
CA ARG A 99 5.18 9.45 51.18
C ARG A 99 5.31 9.16 52.67
N SER A 100 5.48 7.90 53.07
CA SER A 100 5.61 7.48 54.46
C SER A 100 7.06 7.65 54.97
N ASN A 101 7.25 7.35 56.23
CA ASN A 101 8.58 7.29 56.89
C ASN A 101 9.50 6.24 56.22
N LYS A 102 8.97 5.33 55.41
CA LYS A 102 9.74 4.36 54.64
C LYS A 102 10.32 4.94 53.33
N ALA A 103 10.06 6.21 52.99
CA ALA A 103 10.59 6.85 51.81
C ALA A 103 12.14 6.81 51.73
N SER A 104 12.81 6.87 52.86
CA SER A 104 14.28 6.77 52.94
C SER A 104 14.87 5.41 52.53
N TYR A 105 14.03 4.35 52.48
CA TYR A 105 14.40 3.00 52.07
C TYR A 105 14.33 2.80 50.56
N LEU A 106 13.70 3.75 49.83
CA LEU A 106 13.61 3.73 48.42
C LEU A 106 14.89 4.28 47.75
N SER A 107 15.26 3.71 46.62
CA SER A 107 16.34 4.29 45.80
C SER A 107 15.85 5.55 45.07
N GLU A 108 14.56 5.55 44.64
CA GLU A 108 13.86 6.65 44.03
C GLU A 108 12.41 6.64 44.49
N ALA A 109 11.82 7.82 44.67
CA ALA A 109 10.42 7.97 45.13
C ALA A 109 9.43 7.90 43.95
N ILE A 110 9.45 6.80 43.19
CA ILE A 110 8.61 6.58 41.99
C ILE A 110 7.88 5.24 42.04
N ILE A 111 6.76 5.16 41.33
CA ILE A 111 6.07 3.91 40.99
C ILE A 111 6.51 3.52 39.57
N THR A 112 6.91 2.28 39.36
CA THR A 112 7.27 1.75 38.06
C THR A 112 6.58 0.42 37.79
N ILE A 113 6.68 -0.08 36.55
CA ILE A 113 6.14 -1.37 36.15
C ILE A 113 7.30 -2.28 35.76
N ARG A 114 7.31 -3.49 36.33
CA ARG A 114 8.22 -4.58 35.97
C ARG A 114 7.42 -5.87 35.82
N ASN A 115 7.65 -6.59 34.73
CA ASN A 115 6.93 -7.85 34.45
C ASN A 115 5.41 -7.70 34.55
N ASN A 116 4.85 -6.58 34.06
CA ASN A 116 3.43 -6.21 34.14
C ASN A 116 2.89 -6.10 35.59
N ARG A 117 3.75 -5.73 36.54
CA ARG A 117 3.41 -5.49 37.95
C ARG A 117 3.80 -4.09 38.37
N PHE A 118 2.96 -3.45 39.15
CA PHE A 118 3.33 -2.19 39.81
C PHE A 118 4.26 -2.47 40.98
N VAL A 119 5.45 -1.87 40.93
CA VAL A 119 6.53 -2.08 41.88
C VAL A 119 7.14 -0.75 42.32
N ILE A 120 7.90 -0.76 43.42
CA ILE A 120 8.70 0.37 43.91
C ILE A 120 10.18 -0.01 43.94
N PRO A 121 11.11 0.95 43.61
CA PRO A 121 12.53 0.73 43.66
C PRO A 121 13.05 0.87 45.10
N VAL A 122 13.50 -0.23 45.71
CA VAL A 122 13.95 -0.32 47.09
C VAL A 122 15.45 -0.56 47.12
N LYS A 123 16.20 0.10 48.02
CA LYS A 123 17.62 -0.19 48.26
C LYS A 123 17.79 -1.61 48.79
N GLN A 124 18.78 -2.34 48.31
CA GLN A 124 18.98 -3.76 48.61
C GLN A 124 18.97 -4.08 50.13
N GLU A 125 19.59 -3.20 50.94
CA GLU A 125 19.69 -3.32 52.41
C GLU A 125 18.33 -3.30 53.13
N TYR A 126 17.28 -2.69 52.48
CA TYR A 126 15.92 -2.58 53.02
C TYR A 126 14.93 -3.55 52.41
N ARG A 127 15.38 -4.62 51.74
CA ARG A 127 14.53 -5.61 51.06
C ARG A 127 13.37 -6.11 51.94
N ASN A 128 13.69 -6.40 53.25
CA ASN A 128 12.72 -7.00 54.15
C ASN A 128 11.71 -5.97 54.76
N ALA A 129 11.92 -4.68 54.57
CA ALA A 129 11.12 -3.62 55.15
C ALA A 129 9.67 -3.52 54.57
N PHE A 130 9.47 -4.00 53.34
CA PHE A 130 8.22 -3.91 52.63
C PHE A 130 7.49 -5.26 52.52
N GLY A 131 8.20 -6.38 52.73
CA GLY A 131 7.66 -7.72 52.39
C GLY A 131 7.41 -7.85 50.87
N GLY A 132 6.73 -8.91 50.47
CA GLY A 132 6.28 -9.09 49.09
C GLY A 132 7.35 -9.75 48.19
N VAL A 133 7.31 -9.45 46.87
CA VAL A 133 8.03 -10.17 45.82
C VAL A 133 8.98 -9.23 45.08
N VAL A 134 10.22 -9.68 44.84
CA VAL A 134 11.17 -9.00 43.96
C VAL A 134 10.92 -9.44 42.52
N HIS A 135 10.66 -8.50 41.64
CA HIS A 135 10.39 -8.77 40.22
C HIS A 135 11.56 -8.50 39.32
N ASP A 136 12.49 -7.60 39.75
CA ASP A 136 13.63 -7.20 38.95
C ASP A 136 14.71 -6.57 39.86
N GLN A 137 15.93 -6.40 39.34
CA GLN A 137 17.01 -5.68 40.01
C GLN A 137 17.77 -4.80 39.02
N SER A 138 18.39 -3.72 39.55
CA SER A 138 19.29 -2.89 38.76
C SER A 138 20.54 -3.66 38.33
N SER A 139 21.20 -3.24 37.25
CA SER A 139 22.44 -3.87 36.77
C SER A 139 23.56 -3.88 37.80
N SER A 140 23.57 -2.94 38.74
CA SER A 140 24.52 -2.91 39.87
C SER A 140 24.09 -3.76 41.08
N GLY A 141 22.88 -4.30 41.07
CA GLY A 141 22.26 -5.05 42.17
C GLY A 141 21.87 -4.19 43.39
N GLN A 142 22.13 -2.88 43.39
CA GLN A 142 21.87 -2.00 44.53
C GLN A 142 20.41 -1.61 44.72
N THR A 143 19.60 -1.73 43.67
CA THR A 143 18.15 -1.43 43.66
C THR A 143 17.36 -2.68 43.30
N LEU A 144 16.39 -3.02 44.13
CA LEU A 144 15.43 -4.11 43.91
C LEU A 144 14.08 -3.51 43.58
N TYR A 145 13.43 -4.00 42.52
CA TYR A 145 12.08 -3.63 42.17
C TYR A 145 11.13 -4.58 42.87
N ILE A 146 10.53 -4.08 43.96
CA ILE A 146 9.70 -4.89 44.87
C ILE A 146 8.23 -4.57 44.64
N GLU A 147 7.42 -5.62 44.54
CA GLU A 147 5.96 -5.57 44.71
C GLU A 147 5.67 -5.72 46.19
N PRO A 148 5.25 -4.66 46.90
CA PRO A 148 4.96 -4.76 48.33
C PRO A 148 3.78 -5.69 48.61
N GLN A 149 3.81 -6.36 49.77
CA GLN A 149 2.74 -7.26 50.20
C GLN A 149 1.36 -6.60 50.18
N THR A 150 1.28 -5.30 50.46
CA THR A 150 0.04 -4.52 50.51
C THR A 150 -0.70 -4.36 49.20
N VAL A 151 0.00 -4.57 48.06
CA VAL A 151 -0.57 -4.46 46.70
C VAL A 151 -0.54 -5.78 45.93
N LEU A 152 -0.04 -6.86 46.51
CA LEU A 152 0.11 -8.16 45.86
C LEU A 152 -1.24 -8.69 45.34
N ASP A 153 -2.30 -8.68 46.17
CA ASP A 153 -3.63 -9.16 45.78
C ASP A 153 -4.25 -8.26 44.68
N ALA A 154 -4.06 -6.95 44.79
CA ALA A 154 -4.54 -6.00 43.78
C ALA A 154 -3.83 -6.17 42.42
N ASN A 155 -2.51 -6.36 42.43
CA ASN A 155 -1.78 -6.68 41.21
C ASN A 155 -2.17 -8.06 40.62
N ASN A 156 -2.47 -9.06 41.46
CA ASN A 156 -2.98 -10.35 40.98
C ASN A 156 -4.35 -10.20 40.33
N HIS A 157 -5.23 -9.42 40.96
CA HIS A 157 -6.56 -9.15 40.39
C HIS A 157 -6.46 -8.34 39.09
N LEU A 158 -5.64 -7.31 39.05
CA LEU A 158 -5.35 -6.55 37.82
C LEU A 158 -4.90 -7.48 36.69
N ARG A 159 -3.97 -8.40 36.98
CA ARG A 159 -3.50 -9.37 36.00
C ARG A 159 -4.62 -10.30 35.51
N SER A 160 -5.48 -10.75 36.40
CA SER A 160 -6.64 -11.56 36.00
C SER A 160 -7.58 -10.80 35.08
N LEU A 161 -7.87 -9.51 35.37
CA LEU A 161 -8.71 -8.66 34.53
C LEU A 161 -8.07 -8.44 33.13
N GLN A 162 -6.76 -8.25 33.07
CA GLN A 162 -6.04 -8.11 31.77
C GLN A 162 -6.11 -9.39 30.93
N VAL A 163 -6.00 -10.56 31.56
CA VAL A 163 -6.15 -11.84 30.84
C VAL A 163 -7.58 -11.98 30.30
N GLN A 164 -8.58 -11.64 31.12
CA GLN A 164 -9.99 -11.67 30.70
C GLN A 164 -10.27 -10.65 29.57
N GLU A 165 -9.63 -9.48 29.60
CA GLU A 165 -9.70 -8.50 28.50
C GLU A 165 -9.16 -9.09 27.20
N ASP A 166 -7.98 -9.72 27.23
CA ASP A 166 -7.38 -10.38 26.07
C ASP A 166 -8.27 -11.51 25.52
N GLU A 167 -8.89 -12.29 26.40
CA GLU A 167 -9.83 -13.35 26.03
C GLU A 167 -11.09 -12.80 25.37
N GLU A 168 -11.66 -11.73 25.94
CA GLU A 168 -12.85 -11.09 25.40
C GLU A 168 -12.57 -10.44 24.02
N ILE A 169 -11.41 -9.81 23.85
CA ILE A 169 -10.98 -9.27 22.56
C ILE A 169 -10.87 -10.39 21.52
N ARG A 170 -10.27 -11.54 21.86
CA ARG A 170 -10.21 -12.70 20.97
C ARG A 170 -11.60 -13.21 20.60
N ARG A 171 -12.52 -13.25 21.56
CA ARG A 171 -13.92 -13.65 21.34
C ARG A 171 -14.59 -12.73 20.31
N ILE A 172 -14.44 -11.41 20.48
CA ILE A 172 -14.98 -10.41 19.56
C ILE A 172 -14.41 -10.61 18.14
N PHE A 173 -13.10 -10.81 17.99
CA PHE A 173 -12.51 -11.08 16.70
C PHE A 173 -12.99 -12.38 16.05
N GLN A 174 -13.19 -13.42 16.86
CA GLN A 174 -13.71 -14.70 16.38
C GLN A 174 -15.17 -14.57 15.90
N GLU A 175 -16.01 -13.85 16.61
CA GLU A 175 -17.39 -13.57 16.21
C GLU A 175 -17.43 -12.80 14.89
N LEU A 176 -16.66 -11.71 14.77
CA LEU A 176 -16.57 -10.94 13.54
C LEU A 176 -16.04 -11.78 12.37
N SER A 177 -15.03 -12.61 12.59
CA SER A 177 -14.50 -13.52 11.56
C SER A 177 -15.54 -14.53 11.11
N THR A 178 -16.33 -15.08 12.03
CA THR A 178 -17.40 -16.02 11.71
C THR A 178 -18.52 -15.35 10.90
N GLU A 179 -18.86 -14.12 11.22
CA GLU A 179 -19.85 -13.33 10.46
C GLU A 179 -19.32 -12.94 9.05
N LEU A 180 -18.03 -12.67 8.90
CA LEU A 180 -17.41 -12.33 7.62
C LEU A 180 -17.22 -13.55 6.70
N ALA A 181 -17.01 -14.72 7.25
CA ALA A 181 -16.65 -15.92 6.50
C ALA A 181 -17.61 -16.27 5.35
N PRO A 182 -18.96 -16.16 5.48
CA PRO A 182 -19.88 -16.43 4.40
C PRO A 182 -19.76 -15.48 3.21
N TYR A 183 -19.18 -14.27 3.40
CA TYR A 183 -19.12 -13.18 2.42
C TYR A 183 -17.71 -12.99 1.83
N THR A 184 -16.84 -13.97 1.97
CA THR A 184 -15.44 -13.84 1.56
C THR A 184 -15.28 -13.56 0.07
N SER A 185 -16.07 -14.22 -0.81
CA SER A 185 -16.04 -13.98 -2.26
C SER A 185 -16.55 -12.58 -2.61
N GLU A 186 -17.65 -12.17 -2.01
CA GLU A 186 -18.25 -10.86 -2.24
C GLU A 186 -17.33 -9.71 -1.79
N ILE A 187 -16.65 -9.90 -0.66
CA ILE A 187 -15.65 -8.94 -0.15
C ILE A 187 -14.46 -8.85 -1.13
N ALA A 188 -13.98 -10.01 -1.63
CA ALA A 188 -12.90 -10.05 -2.61
C ALA A 188 -13.29 -9.39 -3.93
N GLU A 189 -14.51 -9.61 -4.42
CA GLU A 189 -15.04 -8.97 -5.62
C GLU A 189 -15.17 -7.44 -5.43
N ASN A 190 -15.73 -6.98 -4.32
CA ASN A 190 -15.80 -5.56 -4.02
C ASN A 190 -14.39 -4.92 -3.94
N ASN A 191 -13.42 -5.61 -3.35
CA ASN A 191 -12.04 -5.14 -3.30
C ASN A 191 -11.41 -5.05 -4.70
N GLN A 192 -11.68 -6.01 -5.59
CA GLN A 192 -11.22 -5.95 -6.98
C GLN A 192 -11.82 -4.74 -7.70
N ARG A 193 -13.14 -4.52 -7.57
CA ARG A 193 -13.82 -3.36 -8.19
C ARG A 193 -13.29 -2.02 -7.68
N LEU A 194 -12.96 -1.93 -6.38
CA LEU A 194 -12.29 -0.75 -5.82
C LEU A 194 -10.93 -0.54 -6.48
N GLY A 195 -10.15 -1.62 -6.66
CA GLY A 195 -8.86 -1.57 -7.35
C GLY A 195 -9.00 -1.13 -8.81
N ASP A 196 -10.00 -1.59 -9.52
CA ASP A 196 -10.28 -1.20 -10.91
C ASP A 196 -10.62 0.30 -11.00
N LEU A 197 -11.47 0.82 -10.10
CA LEU A 197 -11.80 2.24 -10.03
C LEU A 197 -10.58 3.10 -9.67
N ASP A 198 -9.77 2.67 -8.72
CA ASP A 198 -8.53 3.36 -8.32
C ASP A 198 -7.54 3.41 -9.49
N LEU A 199 -7.37 2.30 -10.22
CA LEU A 199 -6.53 2.25 -11.41
C LEU A 199 -7.03 3.20 -12.51
N ILE A 200 -8.34 3.26 -12.75
CA ILE A 200 -8.94 4.19 -13.72
C ILE A 200 -8.65 5.64 -13.30
N GLN A 201 -8.82 5.95 -12.02
CA GLN A 201 -8.53 7.27 -11.46
C GLN A 201 -7.04 7.62 -11.58
N ALA A 202 -6.15 6.70 -11.24
CA ALA A 202 -4.71 6.88 -11.34
C ALA A 202 -4.28 7.16 -12.79
N LYS A 203 -4.78 6.38 -13.76
CA LYS A 203 -4.55 6.60 -15.20
C LYS A 203 -5.03 7.97 -15.65
N PHE A 204 -6.19 8.42 -15.18
CA PHE A 204 -6.72 9.73 -15.52
C PHE A 204 -5.86 10.88 -14.97
N PHE A 205 -5.44 10.81 -13.72
CA PHE A 205 -4.56 11.83 -13.13
C PHE A 205 -3.20 11.85 -13.81
N TYR A 206 -2.61 10.70 -14.08
CA TYR A 206 -1.36 10.59 -14.82
C TYR A 206 -1.47 11.23 -16.21
N ALA A 207 -2.53 10.90 -16.96
CA ALA A 207 -2.77 11.49 -18.27
C ALA A 207 -2.87 13.03 -18.22
N ARG A 208 -3.53 13.58 -17.20
CA ARG A 208 -3.61 15.03 -16.99
C ARG A 208 -2.23 15.64 -16.67
N GLU A 209 -1.47 14.99 -15.82
CA GLU A 209 -0.14 15.45 -15.40
C GLU A 209 0.81 15.55 -16.60
N ILE A 210 0.90 14.50 -17.42
CA ILE A 210 1.78 14.48 -18.60
C ILE A 210 1.15 15.13 -19.83
N GLY A 211 -0.12 15.58 -19.78
CA GLY A 211 -0.86 16.17 -20.89
C GLY A 211 -1.08 15.19 -22.05
N ALA A 212 -1.42 13.96 -21.70
CA ALA A 212 -1.70 12.90 -22.66
C ALA A 212 -3.15 12.95 -23.16
N ASN A 213 -3.37 12.41 -24.36
CA ASN A 213 -4.67 12.24 -24.97
C ASN A 213 -4.94 10.75 -25.27
N ARG A 214 -6.22 10.41 -25.33
CA ARG A 214 -6.66 9.06 -25.70
C ARG A 214 -6.32 8.81 -27.18
N PRO A 215 -5.51 7.78 -27.53
CA PRO A 215 -5.27 7.42 -28.91
C PRO A 215 -6.50 6.74 -29.52
N ILE A 216 -6.61 6.82 -30.83
CA ILE A 216 -7.58 6.09 -31.62
C ILE A 216 -6.93 4.78 -32.08
N LEU A 217 -7.63 3.66 -31.97
CA LEU A 217 -7.16 2.41 -32.56
C LEU A 217 -7.22 2.49 -34.08
N ALA A 218 -6.11 2.19 -34.72
CA ALA A 218 -5.99 2.24 -36.17
C ALA A 218 -6.90 1.17 -36.82
N ASN A 219 -7.54 1.56 -37.91
CA ASN A 219 -8.37 0.69 -38.74
C ASN A 219 -7.96 0.87 -40.21
N GLY A 220 -7.90 -0.22 -40.98
CA GLY A 220 -7.61 -0.16 -42.40
C GLY A 220 -6.13 -0.05 -42.73
N SER A 221 -5.75 0.90 -43.63
CA SER A 221 -4.38 1.01 -44.17
C SER A 221 -3.37 1.70 -43.26
N GLU A 222 -3.85 2.44 -42.26
CA GLU A 222 -2.96 3.15 -41.31
C GLU A 222 -2.61 2.21 -40.13
N ARG A 223 -1.33 2.18 -39.77
CA ARG A 223 -0.83 1.41 -38.63
C ARG A 223 -0.55 2.32 -37.44
N ILE A 224 0.33 3.29 -37.60
CA ILE A 224 0.67 4.29 -36.59
C ILE A 224 0.58 5.66 -37.25
N ASP A 225 -0.16 6.60 -36.64
CA ASP A 225 -0.19 8.01 -37.03
C ASP A 225 -0.13 8.86 -35.77
N LEU A 226 1.08 9.13 -35.32
CA LEU A 226 1.33 9.95 -34.14
C LEU A 226 1.56 11.40 -34.56
N LYS A 227 0.73 12.29 -34.08
CA LYS A 227 0.80 13.73 -34.36
C LYS A 227 1.32 14.47 -33.13
N GLU A 228 2.32 15.30 -33.33
CA GLU A 228 3.02 16.04 -32.26
C GLU A 228 3.40 15.14 -31.07
N ALA A 229 3.90 13.95 -31.35
CA ALA A 229 4.33 13.00 -30.32
C ALA A 229 5.52 13.56 -29.55
N ARG A 230 5.46 13.47 -28.24
CA ARG A 230 6.51 13.90 -27.31
C ARG A 230 6.89 12.77 -26.37
N HIS A 231 8.15 12.70 -26.02
CA HIS A 231 8.61 11.73 -25.04
C HIS A 231 8.04 12.08 -23.64
N PRO A 232 7.26 11.20 -22.97
CA PRO A 232 6.51 11.54 -21.76
C PRO A 232 7.39 11.88 -20.55
N LEU A 233 8.64 11.43 -20.52
CA LEU A 233 9.59 11.66 -19.43
C LEU A 233 10.49 12.89 -19.65
N LEU A 234 10.36 13.60 -20.78
CA LEU A 234 11.10 14.83 -21.02
C LEU A 234 10.27 16.05 -20.64
N ASP A 235 10.97 17.15 -20.31
CA ASP A 235 10.29 18.40 -19.97
C ASP A 235 9.45 18.89 -21.17
N ARG A 236 8.15 19.04 -20.93
CA ARG A 236 7.14 19.44 -21.92
C ARG A 236 7.42 20.79 -22.59
N LYS A 237 8.19 21.68 -21.94
CA LYS A 237 8.53 23.00 -22.47
C LYS A 237 9.67 22.96 -23.46
N THR A 238 10.55 21.97 -23.37
CA THR A 238 11.76 21.87 -24.16
C THR A 238 11.75 20.70 -25.14
N VAL A 239 10.92 19.67 -24.92
CA VAL A 239 10.80 18.52 -25.79
C VAL A 239 10.22 18.90 -27.16
N VAL A 240 10.91 18.48 -28.22
CA VAL A 240 10.43 18.68 -29.58
C VAL A 240 9.37 17.64 -29.92
N ALA A 241 8.28 18.11 -30.52
CA ALA A 241 7.23 17.24 -31.01
C ALA A 241 7.56 16.72 -32.42
N ASN A 242 7.26 15.42 -32.63
CA ASN A 242 7.48 14.80 -33.94
C ASN A 242 6.18 14.17 -34.47
N ASP A 243 5.95 14.27 -35.76
CA ASP A 243 4.92 13.53 -36.47
C ASP A 243 5.53 12.25 -37.05
N ILE A 244 4.87 11.11 -36.78
CA ILE A 244 5.38 9.78 -37.15
C ILE A 244 4.24 8.98 -37.76
N HIS A 245 4.44 8.55 -39.01
CA HIS A 245 3.42 7.85 -39.78
C HIS A 245 3.91 6.53 -40.32
N PHE A 246 3.21 5.44 -40.03
CA PHE A 246 3.38 4.12 -40.62
C PHE A 246 2.07 3.70 -41.29
N SER A 247 2.17 3.05 -42.47
CA SER A 247 1.00 2.47 -43.12
C SER A 247 1.34 1.06 -43.62
N HIS A 248 0.38 0.37 -44.17
CA HIS A 248 0.64 -0.92 -44.84
C HIS A 248 1.42 -0.77 -46.12
N GLU A 249 1.45 0.44 -46.70
CA GLU A 249 2.28 0.76 -47.88
C GLU A 249 3.73 1.05 -47.49
N TYR A 250 3.93 1.65 -46.28
CA TYR A 250 5.23 2.04 -45.74
C TYR A 250 5.42 1.39 -44.38
N ASN A 251 5.89 0.15 -44.39
CA ASN A 251 6.07 -0.65 -43.17
C ASN A 251 7.47 -0.48 -42.54
N MET A 252 8.34 0.34 -43.11
CA MET A 252 9.67 0.63 -42.61
C MET A 252 9.97 2.12 -42.69
N ILE A 253 10.53 2.69 -41.61
CA ILE A 253 11.08 4.05 -41.60
C ILE A 253 12.57 3.99 -41.27
N VAL A 254 13.38 4.64 -42.07
CA VAL A 254 14.81 4.82 -41.80
C VAL A 254 15.06 6.28 -41.39
N ILE A 255 15.50 6.48 -40.16
CA ILE A 255 15.80 7.81 -39.60
C ILE A 255 17.32 8.06 -39.75
N THR A 256 17.70 9.04 -40.53
CA THR A 256 19.11 9.41 -40.75
C THR A 256 19.38 10.81 -40.18
N GLY A 257 20.62 11.08 -39.83
CA GLY A 257 21.08 12.39 -39.35
C GLY A 257 22.16 12.30 -38.27
N PRO A 258 22.63 13.42 -37.73
CA PRO A 258 23.64 13.43 -36.66
C PRO A 258 23.11 12.83 -35.36
N ASN A 259 24.00 12.31 -34.48
CA ASN A 259 23.58 11.66 -33.20
C ASN A 259 22.88 12.64 -32.26
N THR A 260 23.22 13.92 -32.33
CA THR A 260 22.53 14.98 -31.55
C THR A 260 21.15 15.37 -32.13
N GLY A 261 20.72 14.77 -33.25
CA GLY A 261 19.47 15.10 -33.94
C GLY A 261 18.20 14.44 -33.36
N GLY A 262 18.30 13.71 -32.24
CA GLY A 262 17.14 13.13 -31.57
C GLY A 262 16.63 11.81 -32.15
N LYS A 263 17.41 11.09 -32.98
CA LYS A 263 17.05 9.79 -33.57
C LYS A 263 16.60 8.77 -32.49
N THR A 264 17.50 8.50 -31.56
CA THR A 264 17.26 7.56 -30.45
C THR A 264 16.04 7.96 -29.60
N ILE A 265 15.85 9.26 -29.32
CA ILE A 265 14.69 9.76 -28.59
C ILE A 265 13.41 9.52 -29.39
N THR A 266 13.43 9.68 -30.69
CA THR A 266 12.28 9.41 -31.58
C THR A 266 11.89 7.93 -31.51
N LEU A 267 12.85 7.01 -31.62
CA LEU A 267 12.61 5.57 -31.48
C LEU A 267 12.04 5.22 -30.12
N LYS A 268 12.66 5.72 -29.04
CA LYS A 268 12.18 5.53 -27.66
C LYS A 268 10.77 6.10 -27.50
N THR A 269 10.45 7.23 -28.10
CA THR A 269 9.12 7.84 -28.04
C THR A 269 8.08 6.93 -28.69
N VAL A 270 8.32 6.43 -29.91
CA VAL A 270 7.40 5.52 -30.60
C VAL A 270 7.13 4.28 -29.76
N GLY A 271 8.19 3.61 -29.31
CA GLY A 271 8.07 2.38 -28.52
C GLY A 271 7.32 2.61 -27.21
N LEU A 272 7.67 3.68 -26.48
CA LEU A 272 7.04 3.99 -25.19
C LEU A 272 5.57 4.38 -25.35
N LEU A 273 5.23 5.24 -26.31
CA LEU A 273 3.82 5.61 -26.56
C LEU A 273 2.98 4.41 -27.00
N GLN A 274 3.57 3.51 -27.79
CA GLN A 274 2.90 2.28 -28.19
C GLN A 274 2.65 1.35 -26.98
N LEU A 275 3.64 1.13 -26.13
CA LEU A 275 3.48 0.36 -24.89
C LEU A 275 2.47 0.99 -23.93
N MET A 276 2.49 2.33 -23.80
CA MET A 276 1.50 3.07 -23.01
C MET A 276 0.09 2.81 -23.53
N ALA A 277 -0.13 2.96 -24.84
CA ALA A 277 -1.44 2.73 -25.44
C ALA A 277 -1.94 1.29 -25.23
N GLN A 278 -1.08 0.28 -25.44
CA GLN A 278 -1.43 -1.13 -25.23
C GLN A 278 -1.66 -1.49 -23.76
N SER A 279 -1.09 -0.71 -22.84
CA SER A 279 -1.36 -0.82 -21.39
C SER A 279 -2.63 -0.06 -20.96
N GLY A 280 -3.36 0.54 -21.91
CA GLY A 280 -4.56 1.33 -21.65
C GLY A 280 -4.26 2.68 -20.99
N LEU A 281 -3.06 3.24 -21.20
CA LEU A 281 -2.69 4.60 -20.83
C LEU A 281 -2.95 5.55 -22.02
N TYR A 282 -3.17 6.82 -21.72
CA TYR A 282 -3.18 7.87 -22.73
C TYR A 282 -1.74 8.21 -23.13
N ILE A 283 -1.57 8.74 -24.33
CA ILE A 283 -0.26 9.03 -24.93
C ILE A 283 -0.02 10.53 -25.09
N THR A 284 1.23 10.96 -25.00
CA THR A 284 1.65 12.36 -25.16
C THR A 284 1.73 12.77 -26.64
N ALA A 285 0.61 12.66 -27.33
CA ALA A 285 0.40 13.04 -28.72
C ALA A 285 -0.96 13.74 -28.87
N LYS A 286 -1.28 14.31 -30.04
CA LYS A 286 -2.61 14.90 -30.31
C LYS A 286 -3.73 13.87 -30.21
N ALA A 287 -4.94 14.31 -29.88
CA ALA A 287 -6.12 13.48 -29.66
C ALA A 287 -6.58 12.66 -30.89
N ASP A 288 -6.21 13.07 -32.09
CA ASP A 288 -6.48 12.38 -33.34
C ASP A 288 -5.37 11.40 -33.75
N SER A 289 -4.35 11.20 -32.88
CA SER A 289 -3.29 10.22 -33.10
C SER A 289 -3.83 8.80 -33.06
N ARG A 290 -3.28 7.93 -33.92
CA ARG A 290 -3.70 6.54 -34.09
C ARG A 290 -2.58 5.58 -33.76
N VAL A 291 -2.94 4.45 -33.19
CA VAL A 291 -2.03 3.36 -32.82
C VAL A 291 -2.63 2.01 -33.22
N GLU A 292 -1.81 1.11 -33.70
CA GLU A 292 -2.18 -0.30 -33.92
C GLU A 292 -1.88 -1.13 -32.67
N ILE A 293 -2.55 -2.27 -32.52
CA ILE A 293 -2.22 -3.24 -31.47
C ILE A 293 -1.23 -4.24 -32.04
N PHE A 294 0.01 -4.20 -31.57
CA PHE A 294 1.06 -5.16 -31.93
C PHE A 294 1.05 -6.32 -30.94
N LYS A 295 1.27 -7.53 -31.46
CA LYS A 295 1.43 -8.73 -30.67
C LYS A 295 2.75 -8.71 -29.90
N GLU A 296 3.80 -8.26 -30.55
CA GLU A 296 5.16 -8.17 -30.01
C GLU A 296 5.75 -6.79 -30.31
N ILE A 297 6.53 -6.26 -29.39
CA ILE A 297 7.32 -5.04 -29.58
C ILE A 297 8.75 -5.37 -29.24
N PHE A 298 9.60 -5.35 -30.25
CA PHE A 298 11.03 -5.60 -30.13
C PHE A 298 11.79 -4.29 -30.15
N ALA A 299 12.78 -4.16 -29.28
CA ALA A 299 13.65 -3.00 -29.24
C ALA A 299 15.11 -3.43 -29.07
N ASP A 300 15.96 -2.89 -29.92
CA ASP A 300 17.40 -2.91 -29.80
C ASP A 300 17.89 -1.46 -29.81
N ILE A 301 17.84 -0.82 -28.64
CA ILE A 301 18.12 0.59 -28.41
C ILE A 301 19.10 0.67 -27.24
N GLY A 302 20.38 0.92 -27.50
CA GLY A 302 21.43 1.02 -26.50
C GLY A 302 22.25 2.29 -26.64
N ASP A 303 22.78 2.84 -25.51
CA ASP A 303 23.78 3.91 -25.50
C ASP A 303 25.17 3.27 -25.39
N GLU A 304 25.98 3.36 -26.43
CA GLU A 304 27.41 3.02 -26.39
C GLU A 304 28.18 4.15 -25.68
N GLN A 305 28.21 4.15 -24.35
CA GLN A 305 28.99 5.16 -23.59
C GLN A 305 30.22 4.62 -22.87
N SER A 306 30.70 3.41 -23.18
CA SER A 306 31.97 2.94 -22.62
C SER A 306 32.84 2.22 -23.66
N ILE A 307 33.99 2.79 -23.96
CA ILE A 307 35.03 2.26 -24.89
C ILE A 307 35.56 0.87 -24.44
N GLU A 308 35.45 0.53 -23.15
CA GLU A 308 35.93 -0.75 -22.59
C GLU A 308 34.93 -1.92 -22.74
N GLN A 309 33.69 -1.66 -23.17
CA GLN A 309 32.66 -2.67 -23.38
C GLN A 309 32.32 -2.99 -24.84
N SER A 310 32.97 -2.37 -25.79
CA SER A 310 32.59 -2.39 -27.21
C SER A 310 32.45 -3.79 -27.84
N LEU A 311 33.32 -4.76 -27.53
CA LEU A 311 33.25 -6.11 -28.12
C LEU A 311 32.11 -6.98 -27.50
N SER A 312 31.84 -6.82 -26.22
CA SER A 312 30.73 -7.54 -25.54
C SER A 312 29.37 -6.92 -25.92
N THR A 313 29.33 -5.62 -26.15
CA THR A 313 28.14 -4.86 -26.56
C THR A 313 27.74 -5.22 -27.99
N PHE A 314 28.71 -5.25 -28.96
CA PHE A 314 28.47 -5.67 -30.34
C PHE A 314 27.91 -7.10 -30.41
N SER A 315 28.52 -8.05 -29.70
CA SER A 315 28.02 -9.42 -29.64
C SER A 315 26.59 -9.50 -29.03
N GLY A 316 26.30 -8.67 -28.02
CA GLY A 316 24.99 -8.55 -27.43
C GLY A 316 23.93 -8.03 -28.41
N HIS A 317 24.22 -6.92 -29.11
CA HIS A 317 23.35 -6.36 -30.15
C HIS A 317 23.09 -7.36 -31.28
N MET A 318 24.14 -8.01 -31.82
CA MET A 318 23.99 -9.01 -32.88
C MET A 318 23.12 -10.19 -32.42
N THR A 319 23.30 -10.70 -31.21
CA THR A 319 22.47 -11.79 -30.67
C THR A 319 21.03 -11.35 -30.55
N ASN A 320 20.78 -10.12 -30.10
CA ASN A 320 19.41 -9.57 -29.95
C ASN A 320 18.76 -9.38 -31.34
N ILE A 321 19.49 -8.82 -32.29
CA ILE A 321 19.00 -8.64 -33.67
C ILE A 321 18.66 -9.99 -34.32
N ILE A 322 19.52 -11.01 -34.20
CA ILE A 322 19.21 -12.36 -34.69
C ILE A 322 17.91 -12.89 -34.09
N ARG A 323 17.76 -12.78 -32.76
CA ARG A 323 16.52 -13.17 -32.06
C ARG A 323 15.30 -12.40 -32.60
N ILE A 324 15.44 -11.09 -32.83
CA ILE A 324 14.36 -10.27 -33.37
C ILE A 324 13.98 -10.76 -34.77
N VAL A 325 14.95 -10.98 -35.64
CA VAL A 325 14.71 -11.43 -37.03
C VAL A 325 14.04 -12.81 -37.07
N GLU A 326 14.38 -13.70 -36.16
CA GLU A 326 13.76 -15.03 -36.05
C GLU A 326 12.33 -15.00 -35.48
N ALA A 327 12.02 -14.01 -34.63
CA ALA A 327 10.75 -13.95 -33.89
C ALA A 327 9.74 -12.95 -34.47
N ALA A 328 10.19 -11.90 -35.16
CA ALA A 328 9.32 -10.85 -35.66
C ALA A 328 8.45 -11.34 -36.82
N ASP A 329 7.18 -10.96 -36.79
CA ASP A 329 6.19 -11.22 -37.83
C ASP A 329 5.48 -9.92 -38.25
N GLU A 330 4.46 -10.04 -39.13
CA GLU A 330 3.67 -8.90 -39.61
C GLU A 330 2.88 -8.16 -38.52
N HIS A 331 2.75 -8.76 -37.33
CA HIS A 331 2.09 -8.18 -36.17
C HIS A 331 3.07 -7.62 -35.13
N SER A 332 4.34 -7.49 -35.52
CA SER A 332 5.40 -7.02 -34.64
C SER A 332 5.81 -5.58 -34.96
N LEU A 333 6.13 -4.80 -33.92
CA LEU A 333 6.82 -3.52 -34.04
C LEU A 333 8.29 -3.73 -33.68
N VAL A 334 9.20 -3.39 -34.59
CA VAL A 334 10.65 -3.53 -34.41
C VAL A 334 11.31 -2.15 -34.41
N LEU A 335 12.07 -1.86 -33.36
CA LEU A 335 12.78 -0.60 -33.16
C LEU A 335 14.27 -0.88 -33.02
N ILE A 336 15.06 -0.47 -33.97
CA ILE A 336 16.53 -0.70 -33.98
C ILE A 336 17.23 0.64 -34.07
N ASP A 337 18.15 0.91 -33.16
CA ASP A 337 19.06 2.04 -33.19
C ASP A 337 20.43 1.57 -33.66
N GLU A 338 21.11 2.37 -34.49
CA GLU A 338 22.49 2.17 -34.96
C GLU A 338 22.79 0.77 -35.54
N LEU A 339 21.99 0.33 -36.53
CA LEU A 339 22.20 -0.95 -37.21
C LEU A 339 23.61 -1.04 -37.80
N GLY A 340 24.45 -1.95 -37.30
CA GLY A 340 25.82 -2.17 -37.77
C GLY A 340 26.88 -1.28 -37.11
N SER A 341 26.59 -0.57 -36.05
CA SER A 341 27.63 0.14 -35.27
C SER A 341 28.57 -0.89 -34.62
N GLY A 342 29.88 -0.55 -34.58
CA GLY A 342 30.92 -1.43 -34.02
C GLY A 342 31.61 -2.36 -35.04
N THR A 343 31.44 -2.15 -36.34
CA THR A 343 32.12 -2.92 -37.40
C THR A 343 33.38 -2.24 -37.95
N ASP A 344 33.85 -1.11 -37.40
CA ASP A 344 35.07 -0.42 -37.79
C ASP A 344 36.31 -0.90 -37.02
#